data_02f96f1dd9bc7660b9a9b38a90c4220f
#
_entry.id   02f96f1dd9bc7660b9a9b38a90c4220f
#
_cell.length_a   1.000
_cell.length_b   1.000
_cell.length_c   1.000
_cell.angle_alpha   90.00
_cell.angle_beta   90.00
_cell.angle_gamma   90.00
#
_symmetry.space_group_name_H-M   'P 1'
#
loop_
_entity.id
_entity.type
_entity.pdbx_description
1 polymer ?
#
loop_
_entity_poly.entity_id
_entity_poly.type
_entity_poly.pdbx_seq_one_letter_code
_entity_poly.pdbx_strand_id
1 'polypeptide(L)' 'MTQKELSYLEDAVGHEKSIIKIIEESINNLDNEELISFMNEELNKHNNIKQNLMNKLEEKANE' A
#
# COMPACT_ATOMS: atom_id res chain seq x y z
N MET A 1 -2.27 -0.02 22.35
CA MET A 1 -1.17 0.31 21.45
C MET A 1 -0.51 1.61 21.90
N THR A 2 0.81 1.65 21.89
CA THR A 2 1.52 2.87 22.27
C THR A 2 1.46 3.90 21.15
N GLN A 3 1.73 5.16 21.49
CA GLN A 3 1.80 6.25 20.51
C GLN A 3 2.86 5.97 19.45
N LYS A 4 3.98 5.39 19.85
CA LYS A 4 5.07 5.05 18.93
C LYS A 4 4.65 3.95 17.96
N GLU A 5 3.95 2.95 18.43
CA GLU A 5 3.42 1.88 17.56
C GLU A 5 2.39 2.42 16.58
N LEU A 6 1.52 3.33 17.03
CA LEU A 6 0.57 4.00 16.17
C LEU A 6 1.28 4.77 15.05
N SER A 7 2.34 5.51 15.40
CA SER A 7 3.12 6.26 14.41
C SER A 7 3.74 5.33 13.37
N TYR A 8 4.26 4.18 13.79
CA TYR A 8 4.83 3.21 12.85
C TYR A 8 3.79 2.67 11.89
N LEU A 9 2.58 2.39 12.36
CA LEU A 9 1.50 1.93 11.48
C LEU A 9 1.08 3.01 10.48
N GLU A 10 0.98 4.25 10.94
CA GLU A 10 0.64 5.37 10.06
C GLU A 10 1.71 5.56 8.97
N ASP A 11 2.99 5.45 9.37
CA ASP A 11 4.09 5.55 8.42
C ASP A 11 4.06 4.42 7.39
N ALA A 12 3.73 3.22 7.81
CA ALA A 12 3.62 2.07 6.91
C ALA A 12 2.49 2.28 5.90
N VAL A 13 1.34 2.79 6.34
CA VAL A 13 0.23 3.13 5.43
C VAL A 13 0.67 4.17 4.41
N GLY A 14 1.35 5.22 4.87
CA GLY A 14 1.86 6.27 3.99
C GLY A 14 2.84 5.73 2.95
N HIS A 15 3.71 4.81 3.37
CA HIS A 15 4.68 4.18 2.49
C HIS A 15 3.98 3.34 1.41
N GLU A 16 2.96 2.57 1.80
CA GLU A 16 2.19 1.78 0.83
C GLU A 16 1.46 2.67 -0.18
N LYS A 17 0.91 3.81 0.25
CA LYS A 17 0.28 4.77 -0.65
C LYS A 17 1.28 5.29 -1.69
N SER A 18 2.52 5.56 -1.27
CA SER A 18 3.58 6.02 -2.17
C SER A 18 3.96 4.94 -3.18
N ILE A 19 4.10 3.70 -2.72
CA ILE A 19 4.42 2.56 -3.60
C ILE A 19 3.31 2.37 -4.64
N ILE A 20 2.06 2.41 -4.22
CA ILE A 20 0.90 2.26 -5.11
C ILE A 20 0.92 3.33 -6.20
N LYS A 21 1.20 4.57 -5.83
CA LYS A 21 1.29 5.67 -6.78
C LYS A 21 2.38 5.43 -7.82
N ILE A 22 3.55 4.98 -7.37
CA ILE A 22 4.67 4.67 -8.26
C ILE A 22 4.30 3.56 -9.24
N ILE A 23 3.63 2.50 -8.74
CA ILE A 23 3.20 1.38 -9.57
C ILE A 23 2.20 1.86 -10.64
N GLU A 24 1.20 2.66 -10.24
CA GLU A 24 0.20 3.19 -11.16
C GLU A 24 0.83 4.06 -12.25
N GLU A 25 1.77 4.91 -11.86
CA GLU A 25 2.51 5.74 -12.83
C GLU A 25 3.34 4.89 -13.78
N SER A 26 3.96 3.82 -13.26
CA SER A 26 4.75 2.89 -14.07
C SER A 26 3.88 2.20 -15.11
N ILE A 27 2.70 1.72 -14.73
CA ILE A 27 1.76 1.05 -15.64
C ILE A 27 1.40 1.98 -16.80
N ASN A 28 1.16 3.26 -16.51
CA ASN A 28 0.81 4.25 -17.53
C ASN A 28 1.94 4.51 -18.53
N ASN A 29 3.17 4.15 -18.20
CA ASN A 29 4.34 4.41 -19.03
C ASN A 29 4.96 3.15 -19.64
N LEU A 30 4.38 1.99 -19.40
CA LEU A 30 4.86 0.73 -19.93
C LEU A 30 4.08 0.34 -21.18
N ASP A 31 4.81 -0.24 -22.17
CA ASP A 31 4.21 -0.76 -23.40
C ASP A 31 4.21 -2.29 -23.42
N ASN A 32 5.06 -2.92 -22.61
CA ASN A 32 5.22 -4.37 -22.58
C ASN A 32 4.09 -5.00 -21.77
N GLU A 33 3.28 -5.83 -22.43
CA GLU A 33 2.11 -6.45 -21.79
C GLU A 33 2.46 -7.35 -20.61
N GLU A 34 3.57 -8.07 -20.70
CA GLU A 34 4.04 -8.93 -19.62
C GLU A 34 4.39 -8.13 -18.37
N LEU A 35 5.09 -7.00 -18.57
CA LEU A 35 5.45 -6.11 -17.48
C LEU A 35 4.23 -5.42 -16.88
N ILE A 36 3.29 -5.01 -17.73
CA ILE A 36 2.04 -4.39 -17.27
C ILE A 36 1.26 -5.39 -16.41
N SER A 37 1.17 -6.64 -16.84
CA SER A 37 0.48 -7.70 -16.09
C SER A 37 1.15 -7.92 -14.72
N PHE A 38 2.48 -7.99 -14.70
CA PHE A 38 3.25 -8.13 -13.47
C PHE A 38 2.98 -6.96 -12.53
N MET A 39 3.02 -5.73 -13.05
CA MET A 39 2.80 -4.54 -12.23
C MET A 39 1.37 -4.46 -11.69
N ASN A 40 0.39 -4.94 -12.46
CA ASN A 40 -0.99 -5.01 -11.97
C ASN A 40 -1.13 -6.00 -10.81
N GLU A 41 -0.40 -7.13 -10.85
CA GLU A 41 -0.37 -8.07 -9.73
C GLU A 41 0.23 -7.42 -8.48
N GLU A 42 1.32 -6.67 -8.67
CA GLU A 42 1.95 -5.94 -7.56
C GLU A 42 1.03 -4.85 -7.01
N LEU A 43 0.30 -4.17 -7.88
CA LEU A 43 -0.67 -3.17 -7.47
C LEU A 43 -1.73 -3.77 -6.55
N ASN A 44 -2.29 -4.91 -6.94
CA ASN A 44 -3.30 -5.61 -6.14
C ASN A 44 -2.73 -6.04 -4.79
N LYS A 45 -1.51 -6.55 -4.80
CA LYS A 45 -0.82 -6.99 -3.58
C LYS A 45 -0.65 -5.82 -2.60
N HIS A 46 -0.17 -4.68 -3.09
CA HIS A 46 0.08 -3.52 -2.23
C HIS A 46 -1.21 -2.85 -1.78
N ASN A 47 -2.27 -2.86 -2.59
CA ASN A 47 -3.59 -2.41 -2.16
C ASN A 47 -4.11 -3.26 -1.01
N ASN A 48 -3.90 -4.58 -1.06
CA ASN A 48 -4.31 -5.48 0.02
C ASN A 48 -3.50 -5.23 1.29
N ILE A 49 -2.18 -5.02 1.15
CA ILE A 49 -1.32 -4.69 2.29
C ILE A 49 -1.78 -3.39 2.95
N LYS A 50 -2.02 -2.37 2.13
CA LYS A 50 -2.49 -1.08 2.62
C LYS A 50 -3.80 -1.23 3.38
N GLN A 51 -4.76 -1.97 2.81
CA GLN A 51 -6.05 -2.15 3.44
C GLN A 51 -5.93 -2.89 4.78
N ASN A 52 -5.08 -3.91 4.83
CA ASN A 52 -4.84 -4.65 6.07
C ASN A 52 -4.24 -3.77 7.16
N LEU A 53 -3.28 -2.92 6.77
CA LEU A 53 -2.67 -1.96 7.70
C LEU A 53 -3.70 -0.95 8.21
N MET A 54 -4.54 -0.44 7.32
CA MET A 54 -5.58 0.53 7.69
C MET A 54 -6.62 -0.10 8.61
N ASN A 55 -6.99 -1.36 8.35
CA ASN A 55 -7.92 -2.08 9.21
C ASN A 55 -7.36 -2.28 10.61
N LYS A 56 -6.07 -2.60 10.69
CA LYS A 56 -5.40 -2.77 11.99
C LYS A 56 -5.31 -1.44 12.73
N LEU A 57 -5.00 -0.39 12.03
CA LEU A 57 -4.93 0.97 12.59
C LEU A 57 -6.28 1.37 13.16
N GLU A 58 -7.35 1.17 12.41
CA GLU A 58 -8.72 1.49 12.85
C GLU A 58 -9.12 0.65 14.07
N GLU A 59 -8.83 -0.65 14.04
CA GLU A 59 -9.11 -1.55 15.16
C GLU A 59 -8.42 -1.07 16.43
N LYS A 60 -7.13 -0.70 16.34
CA LYS A 60 -6.36 -0.27 17.50
C LYS A 60 -6.72 1.14 17.97
N ALA A 61 -7.13 2.00 17.05
CA ALA A 61 -7.55 3.35 17.40
C ALA A 61 -8.84 3.37 18.23
N ASN A 62 -9.65 2.32 18.14
CA ASN A 62 -10.92 2.20 18.87
C ASN A 62 -10.76 1.48 20.23
N GLU A 63 -9.54 1.11 20.60
CA GLU A 63 -9.26 0.56 21.94
C GLU A 63 -9.18 1.72 22.95
#